data_58f5b975794336e01ba48f98fa379087
#
_entry.id   58f5b975794336e01ba48f98fa379087
#
_cell.length_a   1.000
_cell.length_b   1.000
_cell.length_c   1.000
_cell.angle_alpha   90.00
_cell.angle_beta   90.00
_cell.angle_gamma   90.00
#
_symmetry.space_group_name_H-M   'P 1'
#
loop_
_entity.id
_entity.type
_entity.pdbx_description
1 polymer ?
#
loop_
_entity_poly.entity_id
_entity_poly.type
_entity_poly.pdbx_seq_one_letter_code
_entity_poly.pdbx_strand_id
1 'polypeptide(L)'
;MPVHDDRRLFEFLILEGAQAGLSWTTILRKRENYRRALDGFDPARVARYDEARKAVLMADAGIVRNRLKISATVDNARAFLEVQSAFGSFDAYLWRFVDG
;
A
#
# COMPACT_ATOMS: atom_id res chain seq x y z
N MET A 1 6.96 -7.06 -18.46
CA MET A 1 6.35 -5.80 -18.86
C MET A 1 6.34 -4.83 -17.69
N PRO A 2 6.82 -3.62 -17.87
CA PRO A 2 6.82 -2.66 -16.78
C PRO A 2 5.40 -2.29 -16.35
N VAL A 3 5.22 -2.08 -15.05
CA VAL A 3 3.95 -1.65 -14.49
C VAL A 3 3.93 -0.13 -14.46
N HIS A 4 2.97 0.46 -15.18
CA HIS A 4 2.81 1.91 -15.25
C HIS A 4 1.53 2.39 -14.55
N ASP A 5 0.82 1.48 -13.89
CA ASP A 5 -0.38 1.80 -13.11
C ASP A 5 0.02 2.10 -11.67
N ASP A 6 -0.12 3.35 -11.26
CA ASP A 6 0.27 3.78 -9.91
C ASP A 6 -0.50 3.04 -8.81
N ARG A 7 -1.75 2.66 -9.06
CA ARG A 7 -2.53 1.89 -8.09
C ARG A 7 -1.93 0.50 -7.89
N ARG A 8 -1.47 -0.14 -8.96
CA ARG A 8 -0.80 -1.44 -8.87
C ARG A 8 0.56 -1.32 -8.17
N LEU A 9 1.27 -0.25 -8.41
CA LEU A 9 2.53 0.01 -7.72
C LEU A 9 2.30 0.18 -6.22
N PHE A 10 1.26 0.92 -5.84
CA PHE A 10 0.91 1.08 -4.44
C PHE A 10 0.50 -0.24 -3.81
N GLU A 11 -0.33 -1.04 -4.50
CA GLU A 11 -0.70 -2.39 -4.05
C GLU A 11 0.54 -3.23 -3.78
N PHE A 12 1.48 -3.25 -4.71
CA PHE A 12 2.71 -4.02 -4.58
C PHE A 12 3.53 -3.57 -3.36
N LEU A 13 3.68 -2.27 -3.16
CA LEU A 13 4.42 -1.73 -2.03
C LEU A 13 3.80 -2.14 -0.69
N ILE A 14 2.46 -2.08 -0.60
CA ILE A 14 1.74 -2.46 0.61
C ILE A 14 1.90 -3.95 0.89
N LEU A 15 1.73 -4.79 -0.14
CA LEU A 15 1.85 -6.24 0.04
C LEU A 15 3.27 -6.65 0.39
N GLU A 16 4.29 -6.02 -0.20
CA GLU A 16 5.67 -6.26 0.16
C GLU A 16 5.97 -5.88 1.61
N GLY A 17 5.46 -4.74 2.05
CA GLY A 17 5.60 -4.30 3.43
C GLY A 17 4.94 -5.28 4.41
N ALA A 18 3.76 -5.80 4.04
CA ALA A 18 3.05 -6.77 4.85
C ALA A 18 3.75 -8.13 4.90
N GLN A 19 4.53 -8.45 3.86
CA GLN A 19 5.22 -9.73 3.75
C GLN A 19 6.34 -9.91 4.76
N ALA A 20 6.89 -8.86 5.32
CA ALA A 20 8.02 -8.95 6.23
C ALA A 20 7.74 -9.97 7.35
N GLY A 21 8.56 -11.02 7.42
CA GLY A 21 8.39 -12.11 8.38
C GLY A 21 7.37 -13.18 7.98
N LEU A 22 6.76 -13.07 6.79
CA LEU A 22 5.75 -14.01 6.31
C LEU A 22 6.12 -14.53 4.91
N SER A 23 5.52 -15.66 4.52
CA SER A 23 5.71 -16.16 3.17
C SER A 23 4.92 -15.33 2.16
N TRP A 24 5.45 -15.23 0.94
CA TRP A 24 4.76 -14.53 -0.15
C TRP A 24 3.42 -15.20 -0.48
N THR A 25 3.36 -16.54 -0.38
CA THR A 25 2.11 -17.28 -0.60
C THR A 25 1.03 -16.85 0.39
N THR A 26 1.39 -16.66 1.66
CA THR A 26 0.45 -16.17 2.68
C THR A 26 -0.11 -14.80 2.32
N ILE A 27 0.76 -13.89 1.85
CA ILE A 27 0.34 -12.55 1.47
C ILE A 27 -0.57 -12.57 0.24
N LEU A 28 -0.25 -13.38 -0.77
CA LEU A 28 -1.09 -13.51 -1.96
C LEU A 28 -2.49 -14.03 -1.63
N ARG A 29 -2.60 -14.94 -0.66
CA ARG A 29 -3.91 -15.42 -0.20
C ARG A 29 -4.73 -14.32 0.45
N LYS A 30 -4.09 -13.33 1.05
CA LYS A 30 -4.74 -12.21 1.71
C LYS A 30 -4.99 -11.02 0.79
N ARG A 31 -4.56 -11.09 -0.47
CA ARG A 31 -4.60 -9.97 -1.40
C ARG A 31 -5.99 -9.35 -1.56
N GLU A 32 -7.02 -10.19 -1.76
CA GLU A 32 -8.39 -9.70 -1.91
C GLU A 32 -8.91 -9.07 -0.62
N ASN A 33 -8.52 -9.63 0.52
CA ASN A 33 -8.90 -9.05 1.82
C ASN A 33 -8.27 -7.67 2.00
N TYR A 34 -7.00 -7.50 1.60
CA TYR A 34 -6.35 -6.20 1.61
C TYR A 34 -7.03 -5.22 0.66
N ARG A 35 -7.40 -5.68 -0.52
CA ARG A 35 -8.07 -4.82 -1.49
C ARG A 35 -9.36 -4.26 -0.92
N ARG A 36 -10.17 -5.08 -0.26
CA ARG A 36 -11.41 -4.63 0.36
C ARG A 36 -11.15 -3.72 1.56
N ALA A 37 -10.20 -4.08 2.39
CA ALA A 37 -9.89 -3.33 3.60
C ALA A 37 -9.29 -1.96 3.31
N LEU A 38 -8.55 -1.82 2.21
CA LEU A 38 -7.82 -0.61 1.85
C LEU A 38 -8.44 0.14 0.67
N ASP A 39 -9.76 0.04 0.52
CA ASP A 39 -10.52 0.79 -0.49
C ASP A 39 -9.97 0.61 -1.91
N GLY A 40 -9.69 -0.64 -2.29
CA GLY A 40 -9.19 -0.98 -3.62
C GLY A 40 -7.76 -0.52 -3.87
N PHE A 41 -6.97 -0.35 -2.81
CA PHE A 41 -5.61 0.18 -2.87
C PHE A 41 -5.55 1.60 -3.44
N ASP A 42 -6.53 2.42 -3.07
CA ASP A 42 -6.55 3.83 -3.45
C ASP A 42 -5.69 4.62 -2.46
N PRO A 43 -4.51 5.10 -2.86
CA PRO A 43 -3.61 5.78 -1.93
C PRO A 43 -4.21 7.06 -1.35
N ALA A 44 -5.06 7.77 -2.11
CA ALA A 44 -5.69 8.98 -1.61
C ALA A 44 -6.64 8.70 -0.44
N ARG A 45 -7.36 7.57 -0.50
CA ARG A 45 -8.25 7.16 0.58
C ARG A 45 -7.46 6.63 1.77
N VAL A 46 -6.47 5.78 1.52
CA VAL A 46 -5.65 5.20 2.58
C VAL A 46 -4.91 6.29 3.36
N ALA A 47 -4.42 7.32 2.68
CA ALA A 47 -3.71 8.42 3.31
C ALA A 47 -4.59 9.21 4.29
N ARG A 48 -5.92 9.12 4.16
CA ARG A 48 -6.87 9.81 5.03
C ARG A 48 -7.33 8.98 6.22
N TYR A 49 -6.88 7.74 6.35
CA TYR A 49 -7.29 6.90 7.47
C TYR A 49 -6.83 7.50 8.79
N ASP A 50 -7.77 7.57 9.74
CA ASP A 50 -7.51 8.07 11.08
C ASP A 50 -7.34 6.90 12.07
N GLU A 51 -7.22 7.21 13.34
CA GLU A 51 -7.06 6.19 14.37
C GLU A 51 -8.28 5.25 14.45
N ALA A 52 -9.49 5.76 14.23
CA ALA A 52 -10.69 4.95 14.22
C ALA A 52 -10.65 3.92 13.08
N ARG A 53 -10.22 4.33 11.90
CA ARG A 53 -10.09 3.41 10.76
C ARG A 53 -8.98 2.39 10.98
N LYS A 54 -7.85 2.81 11.57
CA LYS A 54 -6.78 1.90 11.91
C LYS A 54 -7.25 0.84 12.91
N ALA A 55 -8.09 1.22 13.87
CA ALA A 55 -8.68 0.26 14.82
C ALA A 55 -9.57 -0.75 14.09
N VAL A 56 -10.35 -0.34 13.11
CA VAL A 56 -11.14 -1.25 12.27
C VAL A 56 -10.24 -2.24 11.56
N LEU A 57 -9.13 -1.76 10.99
CA LEU A 57 -8.16 -2.63 10.31
C LEU A 57 -7.53 -3.63 11.28
N MET A 58 -7.25 -3.20 12.51
CA MET A 58 -6.70 -4.10 13.53
C MET A 58 -7.69 -5.23 13.91
N ALA A 59 -8.98 -5.00 13.72
CA ALA A 59 -9.99 -6.01 13.98
C ALA A 59 -10.24 -6.95 12.79
N ASP A 60 -9.68 -6.65 11.62
CA ASP A 60 -9.91 -7.41 10.39
C ASP A 60 -8.97 -8.63 10.35
N ALA A 61 -9.55 -9.82 10.53
CA ALA A 61 -8.79 -11.07 10.49
C ALA A 61 -8.29 -11.43 9.07
N GLY A 62 -8.80 -10.76 8.05
CA GLY A 62 -8.41 -11.02 6.65
C GLY A 62 -7.06 -10.42 6.27
N ILE A 63 -6.52 -9.53 7.07
CA ILE A 63 -5.22 -8.91 6.82
C ILE A 63 -4.26 -9.22 7.97
N VAL A 64 -2.99 -8.88 7.78
CA VAL A 64 -1.99 -9.02 8.84
C VAL A 64 -2.27 -7.96 9.91
N ARG A 65 -2.67 -8.42 11.11
CA ARG A 65 -3.05 -7.53 12.21
C ARG A 65 -1.82 -7.13 13.01
N ASN A 66 -1.09 -6.17 12.47
CA ASN A 66 0.11 -5.63 13.10
C ASN A 66 0.00 -4.11 13.07
N ARG A 67 -0.06 -3.49 14.25
CA ARG A 67 -0.25 -2.04 14.37
C ARG A 67 0.82 -1.26 13.62
N LEU A 68 2.07 -1.67 13.70
CA LEU A 68 3.16 -0.97 13.01
C LEU A 68 3.01 -1.06 11.49
N LYS A 69 2.63 -2.24 10.97
CA LYS A 69 2.41 -2.42 9.54
C LYS A 69 1.21 -1.63 9.05
N ILE A 70 0.15 -1.55 9.83
CA ILE A 70 -1.04 -0.77 9.47
C ILE A 70 -0.70 0.72 9.47
N SER A 71 -0.01 1.22 10.48
CA SER A 71 0.42 2.61 10.52
C SER A 71 1.38 2.95 9.39
N ALA A 72 2.32 2.05 9.09
CA ALA A 72 3.24 2.22 7.97
C ALA A 72 2.50 2.26 6.64
N THR A 73 1.42 1.49 6.48
CA THR A 73 0.59 1.51 5.28
C THR A 73 0.02 2.91 5.03
N VAL A 74 -0.52 3.54 6.08
CA VAL A 74 -1.07 4.90 5.96
C VAL A 74 0.04 5.92 5.67
N ASP A 75 1.17 5.81 6.35
CA ASP A 75 2.30 6.71 6.14
C ASP A 75 2.86 6.55 4.72
N ASN A 76 2.93 5.33 4.23
CA ASN A 76 3.39 5.05 2.86
C ASN A 76 2.41 5.62 1.83
N ALA A 77 1.11 5.60 2.10
CA ALA A 77 0.13 6.22 1.22
C ALA A 77 0.36 7.74 1.13
N ARG A 78 0.64 8.39 2.24
CA ARG A 78 0.95 9.82 2.27
C ARG A 78 2.21 10.14 1.49
N ALA A 79 3.27 9.35 1.70
CA ALA A 79 4.52 9.52 0.96
C ALA A 79 4.32 9.26 -0.54
N PHE A 80 3.51 8.27 -0.89
CA PHE A 80 3.17 7.94 -2.27
C PHE A 80 2.50 9.13 -2.97
N LEU A 81 1.55 9.78 -2.28
CA LEU A 81 0.88 10.95 -2.84
C LEU A 81 1.83 12.13 -3.01
N GLU A 82 2.76 12.32 -2.10
CA GLU A 82 3.78 13.37 -2.22
C GLU A 82 4.65 13.17 -3.46
N VAL A 83 5.06 11.93 -3.71
CA VAL A 83 5.83 11.59 -4.91
C VAL A 83 5.01 11.82 -6.17
N GLN A 84 3.75 11.41 -6.17
CA GLN A 84 2.86 11.67 -7.32
C GLN A 84 2.74 13.17 -7.60
N SER A 85 2.57 13.98 -6.55
CA SER A 85 2.46 15.42 -6.70
C SER A 85 3.72 16.05 -7.26
N ALA A 86 4.90 15.57 -6.82
CA ALA A 86 6.18 16.12 -7.24
C ALA A 86 6.56 15.74 -8.68
N PHE A 87 6.20 14.54 -9.13
CA PHE A 87 6.65 13.98 -10.41
C PHE A 87 5.52 13.68 -11.40
N GLY A 88 4.28 14.06 -11.07
CA GLY A 88 3.12 13.79 -11.91
C GLY A 88 2.54 12.40 -11.69
N SER A 89 3.38 11.40 -11.40
CA SER A 89 2.95 10.04 -11.06
C SER A 89 4.07 9.34 -10.31
N PHE A 90 3.74 8.27 -9.60
CA PHE A 90 4.75 7.44 -8.96
C PHE A 90 5.59 6.70 -10.00
N ASP A 91 4.95 6.30 -11.08
CA ASP A 91 5.62 5.65 -12.20
C ASP A 91 6.73 6.54 -12.78
N ALA A 92 6.43 7.83 -13.01
CA ALA A 92 7.43 8.79 -13.50
C ALA A 92 8.61 8.92 -12.55
N TYR A 93 8.34 8.91 -11.23
CA TYR A 93 9.38 8.95 -10.21
C TYR A 93 10.31 7.73 -10.30
N LEU A 94 9.72 6.53 -10.41
CA LEU A 94 10.50 5.29 -10.50
C LEU A 94 11.38 5.28 -11.76
N TRP A 95 10.82 5.67 -12.88
CA TRP A 95 11.56 5.66 -14.15
C TRP A 95 12.71 6.64 -14.17
N ARG A 96 12.62 7.71 -13.39
CA ARG A 96 13.73 8.64 -13.24
C ARG A 96 14.97 7.96 -12.68
N PHE A 97 14.81 7.01 -11.78
CA PHE A 97 15.94 6.27 -11.20
C PHE A 97 16.41 5.13 -12.08
N VAL A 98 15.50 4.50 -12.80
CA VAL A 98 15.82 3.36 -13.66
C VAL A 98 16.47 3.81 -14.95
N ASP A 99 16.02 4.91 -15.50
CA ASP A 99 16.47 5.43 -16.79
C ASP A 99 17.71 6.29 -16.68
N GLY A 100 18.10 6.53 -15.52
CA GLY A 100 19.32 7.22 -15.23
C GLY A 100 19.27 8.65 -15.40
#